data_c2bb54dc6c14695a70e3336cceba138d
#
_entry.id   c2bb54dc6c14695a70e3336cceba138d
#
_cell.length_a   1.000
_cell.length_b   1.000
_cell.length_c   1.000
_cell.angle_alpha   90.00
_cell.angle_beta   90.00
_cell.angle_gamma   90.00
#
_symmetry.space_group_name_H-M   'P 1'
#
loop_
_entity.id
_entity.type
_entity.pdbx_description
1 polymer ?
#
loop_
_entity_poly.entity_id
_entity_poly.type
_entity_poly.pdbx_seq_one_letter_code
_entity_poly.pdbx_strand_id
1 'polypeptide(L)'
;MRVKWLRKAIRNLDAEADYIAEENAVAAAEMFLYVKAKVDALGDFPATGRPGRIPNTRELVIDHYHFVVPYRVVGDEVQVLRVFHTRRKLPKVW
;
A
#
# COMPACT_ATOMS: atom_id res chain seq x y z
N MET A 1 -12.70 3.00 11.09
CA MET A 1 -11.69 4.06 10.93
C MET A 1 -11.64 4.54 9.51
N ARG A 2 -11.30 5.81 9.31
CA ARG A 2 -11.01 6.31 7.98
C ARG A 2 -9.65 5.81 7.52
N VAL A 3 -9.51 5.58 6.22
CA VAL A 3 -8.23 5.24 5.60
C VAL A 3 -7.82 6.41 4.73
N LYS A 4 -6.70 7.03 5.11
CA LYS A 4 -6.15 8.17 4.37
C LYS A 4 -4.90 7.73 3.63
N TRP A 5 -4.92 7.84 2.30
CA TRP A 5 -3.76 7.61 1.48
C TRP A 5 -2.91 8.89 1.44
N LEU A 6 -1.71 8.82 1.97
CA LEU A 6 -0.81 9.96 1.88
C LEU A 6 -0.31 10.11 0.43
N ARG A 7 0.12 11.32 0.09
CA ARG A 7 0.50 11.64 -1.29
C ARG A 7 1.55 10.68 -1.86
N LYS A 8 2.57 10.34 -1.09
CA LYS A 8 3.62 9.43 -1.55
C LYS A 8 3.08 8.05 -1.87
N ALA A 9 2.12 7.55 -1.08
CA ALA A 9 1.51 6.25 -1.32
C ALA A 9 0.70 6.27 -2.62
N ILE A 10 -0.06 7.33 -2.87
CA ILE A 10 -0.81 7.50 -4.12
C ILE A 10 0.15 7.51 -5.30
N ARG A 11 1.24 8.28 -5.21
CA ARG A 11 2.24 8.33 -6.27
C ARG A 11 2.89 6.98 -6.55
N ASN A 12 3.19 6.23 -5.50
CA ASN A 12 3.76 4.90 -5.66
C ASN A 12 2.79 3.96 -6.39
N LEU A 13 1.53 3.96 -5.99
CA LEU A 13 0.53 3.09 -6.62
C LEU A 13 0.29 3.49 -8.08
N ASP A 14 0.19 4.80 -8.35
CA ASP A 14 0.02 5.31 -9.71
C ASP A 14 1.20 4.91 -10.60
N ALA A 15 2.42 5.00 -10.08
CA ALA A 15 3.62 4.61 -10.85
C ALA A 15 3.61 3.13 -11.18
N GLU A 16 3.18 2.27 -10.25
CA GLU A 16 3.06 0.83 -10.50
C GLU A 16 1.96 0.54 -11.54
N ALA A 17 0.84 1.24 -11.45
CA ALA A 17 -0.23 1.10 -12.43
C ALA A 17 0.20 1.56 -13.83
N ASP A 18 0.90 2.68 -13.92
CA ASP A 18 1.41 3.21 -15.19
C ASP A 18 2.37 2.22 -15.85
N TYR A 19 3.24 1.61 -15.05
CA TYR A 19 4.19 0.61 -15.53
C TYR A 19 3.46 -0.59 -16.17
N ILE A 20 2.44 -1.11 -15.48
CA ILE A 20 1.65 -2.23 -15.99
C ILE A 20 0.85 -1.80 -17.22
N ALA A 21 0.32 -0.59 -17.22
CA ALA A 21 -0.53 -0.07 -18.30
C ALA A 21 0.23 0.06 -19.64
N GLU A 22 1.56 0.18 -19.60
CA GLU A 22 2.36 0.20 -20.82
C GLU A 22 2.11 -1.03 -21.70
N GLU A 23 1.85 -2.19 -21.09
CA GLU A 23 1.58 -3.43 -21.80
C GLU A 23 0.11 -3.83 -21.77
N ASN A 24 -0.60 -3.50 -20.68
CA ASN A 24 -1.97 -3.97 -20.50
C ASN A 24 -2.75 -3.03 -19.55
N ALA A 25 -3.56 -2.16 -20.14
CA ALA A 25 -4.35 -1.20 -19.38
C ALA A 25 -5.38 -1.85 -18.46
N VAL A 26 -5.98 -2.96 -18.90
CA VAL A 26 -6.97 -3.69 -18.10
C VAL A 26 -6.31 -4.30 -16.88
N ALA A 27 -5.14 -4.90 -17.04
CA ALA A 27 -4.39 -5.48 -15.92
C ALA A 27 -3.98 -4.41 -14.90
N ALA A 28 -3.62 -3.21 -15.39
CA ALA A 28 -3.29 -2.09 -14.50
C ALA A 28 -4.49 -1.69 -13.64
N ALA A 29 -5.67 -1.59 -14.24
CA ALA A 29 -6.90 -1.25 -13.53
C ALA A 29 -7.27 -2.33 -12.51
N GLU A 30 -7.15 -3.60 -12.87
CA GLU A 30 -7.41 -4.70 -11.96
C GLU A 30 -6.48 -4.67 -10.74
N MET A 31 -5.19 -4.43 -10.97
CA MET A 31 -4.20 -4.31 -9.89
C MET A 31 -4.55 -3.15 -8.97
N PHE A 32 -4.84 -1.98 -9.54
CA PHE A 32 -5.17 -0.79 -8.76
C PHE A 32 -6.38 -1.05 -7.85
N LEU A 33 -7.46 -1.61 -8.39
CA LEU A 33 -8.67 -1.89 -7.61
C LEU A 33 -8.43 -2.95 -6.54
N TYR A 34 -7.64 -3.96 -6.84
CA TYR A 34 -7.31 -5.01 -5.87
C TYR A 34 -6.54 -4.44 -4.68
N VAL A 35 -5.49 -3.67 -4.96
CA VAL A 35 -4.67 -3.06 -3.90
C VAL A 35 -5.50 -2.09 -3.08
N LYS A 36 -6.29 -1.24 -3.75
CA LYS A 36 -7.15 -0.28 -3.07
C LYS A 36 -8.12 -0.97 -2.11
N ALA A 37 -8.76 -2.05 -2.56
CA ALA A 37 -9.71 -2.79 -1.72
C ALA A 37 -9.02 -3.41 -0.50
N LYS A 38 -7.84 -4.01 -0.69
CA LYS A 38 -7.09 -4.61 0.41
C LYS A 38 -6.66 -3.58 1.45
N VAL A 39 -6.21 -2.42 0.98
CA VAL A 39 -5.76 -1.34 1.88
C VAL A 39 -6.95 -0.69 2.58
N ASP A 40 -8.05 -0.45 1.86
CA ASP A 40 -9.23 0.17 2.47
C ASP A 40 -9.86 -0.70 3.56
N ALA A 41 -9.69 -2.03 3.48
CA ALA A 41 -10.15 -2.94 4.51
C ALA A 41 -9.45 -2.71 5.87
N LEU A 42 -8.30 -2.03 5.88
CA LEU A 42 -7.62 -1.65 7.13
C LEU A 42 -8.46 -0.72 7.99
N GLY A 43 -9.44 -0.03 7.42
CA GLY A 43 -10.36 0.79 8.18
C GLY A 43 -11.19 -0.03 9.18
N ASP A 44 -11.54 -1.26 8.80
CA ASP A 44 -12.27 -2.19 9.68
C ASP A 44 -11.32 -3.07 10.49
N PHE A 45 -10.12 -3.36 9.96
CA PHE A 45 -9.17 -4.28 10.57
C PHE A 45 -7.76 -3.66 10.60
N PRO A 46 -7.54 -2.61 11.40
CA PRO A 46 -6.27 -1.87 11.35
C PRO A 46 -5.06 -2.66 11.85
N ALA A 47 -5.25 -3.74 12.59
CA ALA A 47 -4.16 -4.56 13.10
C ALA A 47 -3.75 -5.71 12.15
N THR A 48 -4.29 -5.74 10.93
CA THR A 48 -4.02 -6.81 9.96
C THR A 48 -2.54 -6.88 9.56
N GLY A 49 -1.89 -5.74 9.38
CA GLY A 49 -0.49 -5.71 8.98
C GLY A 49 0.45 -6.17 10.07
N ARG A 50 1.59 -6.74 9.66
CA ARG A 50 2.65 -7.13 10.59
C ARG A 50 3.34 -5.88 11.14
N PRO A 51 4.04 -5.97 12.30
CA PRO A 51 4.85 -4.87 12.78
C PRO A 51 5.84 -4.41 11.72
N GLY A 52 5.91 -3.10 11.50
CA GLY A 52 6.77 -2.52 10.47
C GLY A 52 8.20 -2.38 10.94
N ARG A 53 9.12 -2.20 9.98
CA ARG A 53 10.53 -1.97 10.29
C ARG A 53 10.79 -0.60 10.90
N ILE A 54 9.88 0.35 10.66
CA ILE A 54 9.91 1.66 11.30
C ILE A 54 9.05 1.58 12.55
N PRO A 55 9.49 2.10 13.71
CA PRO A 55 8.67 2.09 14.93
C PRO A 55 7.30 2.74 14.72
N ASN A 56 6.28 2.18 15.35
CA ASN A 56 4.90 2.65 15.29
C ASN A 56 4.26 2.52 13.91
N THR A 57 4.83 1.70 13.02
CA THR A 57 4.22 1.38 11.73
C THR A 57 3.88 -0.09 11.64
N ARG A 58 3.01 -0.41 10.67
CA ARG A 58 2.70 -1.77 10.27
C ARG A 58 2.89 -1.89 8.77
N GLU A 59 2.99 -3.12 8.29
CA GLU A 59 3.16 -3.42 6.87
C GLU A 59 2.11 -4.42 6.44
N LEU A 60 1.26 -4.00 5.49
CA LEU A 60 0.31 -4.91 4.86
C LEU A 60 1.01 -5.57 3.67
N VAL A 61 1.09 -6.91 3.69
CA VAL A 61 1.70 -7.66 2.60
C VAL A 61 0.61 -8.06 1.61
N ILE A 62 0.81 -7.73 0.34
CA ILE A 62 -0.09 -8.10 -0.75
C ILE A 62 0.69 -9.03 -1.68
N ASP A 63 0.60 -10.35 -1.41
CA ASP A 63 1.40 -11.35 -2.11
C ASP A 63 1.09 -11.44 -3.59
N HIS A 64 -0.17 -11.27 -3.96
CA HIS A 64 -0.62 -11.45 -5.35
C HIS A 64 0.16 -10.58 -6.34
N TYR A 65 0.49 -9.34 -5.93
CA TYR A 65 1.23 -8.40 -6.80
C TYR A 65 2.63 -8.11 -6.28
N HIS A 66 3.06 -8.80 -5.23
CA HIS A 66 4.36 -8.58 -4.58
C HIS A 66 4.54 -7.16 -4.05
N PHE A 67 3.50 -6.65 -3.37
CA PHE A 67 3.57 -5.34 -2.73
C PHE A 67 3.65 -5.45 -1.21
N VAL A 68 4.28 -4.47 -0.61
CA VAL A 68 4.20 -4.21 0.83
C VAL A 68 3.76 -2.76 1.01
N VAL A 69 2.78 -2.56 1.89
CA VAL A 69 2.16 -1.26 2.09
C VAL A 69 2.35 -0.84 3.55
N PRO A 70 3.37 -0.02 3.83
CA PRO A 70 3.54 0.54 5.18
C PRO A 70 2.40 1.50 5.51
N TYR A 71 1.91 1.39 6.73
CA TYR A 71 0.89 2.29 7.24
C TYR A 71 1.07 2.48 8.75
N ARG A 72 0.37 3.47 9.28
CA ARG A 72 0.31 3.71 10.73
C ARG A 72 -1.10 4.08 11.13
N VAL A 73 -1.43 3.89 12.42
CA VAL A 73 -2.72 4.29 12.97
C VAL A 73 -2.48 5.51 13.84
N VAL A 74 -3.16 6.61 13.54
CA VAL A 74 -3.08 7.86 14.28
C VAL A 74 -4.49 8.24 14.69
N GLY A 75 -4.78 8.15 16.01
CA GLY A 75 -6.14 8.36 16.48
C GLY A 75 -7.10 7.33 15.89
N ASP A 76 -8.13 7.81 15.20
CA ASP A 76 -9.12 6.97 14.53
C ASP A 76 -8.89 6.87 13.01
N GLU A 77 -7.68 7.13 12.55
CA GLU A 77 -7.34 7.19 11.13
C GLU A 77 -6.19 6.24 10.82
N VAL A 78 -6.34 5.47 9.74
CA VAL A 78 -5.25 4.69 9.16
C VAL A 78 -4.60 5.57 8.10
N GLN A 79 -3.31 5.81 8.24
CA GLN A 79 -2.53 6.59 7.28
C GLN A 79 -1.64 5.65 6.45
N VAL A 80 -1.93 5.56 5.17
CA VAL A 80 -1.14 4.74 4.23
C VAL A 80 0.07 5.55 3.80
N LEU A 81 1.27 5.06 4.13
CA LEU A 81 2.52 5.82 3.98
C LEU A 81 3.15 5.65 2.60
N ARG A 82 3.26 4.42 2.14
CA ARG A 82 3.92 4.10 0.87
C ARG A 82 3.34 2.82 0.29
N VAL A 83 3.67 2.55 -0.98
CA VAL A 83 3.46 1.25 -1.62
C VAL A 83 4.78 0.86 -2.27
N PHE A 84 5.35 -0.27 -1.86
CA PHE A 84 6.63 -0.76 -2.39
C PHE A 84 6.46 -2.12 -3.03
N HIS A 85 7.24 -2.35 -4.10
CA HIS A 85 7.33 -3.67 -4.71
C HIS A 85 8.38 -4.50 -3.95
N THR A 86 8.00 -5.68 -3.47
CA THR A 86 8.86 -6.48 -2.58
C THR A 86 10.12 -7.02 -3.25
N ARG A 87 10.15 -7.09 -4.57
CA ARG A 87 11.30 -7.56 -5.34
C ARG A 87 12.31 -6.48 -5.66
N ARG A 88 12.00 -5.22 -5.28
CA ARG A 88 12.93 -4.09 -5.42
C ARG A 88 13.52 -3.78 -4.06
N LYS A 89 14.69 -3.12 -4.07
CA LYS A 89 15.31 -2.68 -2.82
C LYS A 89 14.43 -1.63 -2.16
N LEU A 90 14.05 -1.89 -0.90
CA LEU A 90 13.25 -0.96 -0.13
C LEU A 90 14.13 0.11 0.51
N PRO A 91 13.68 1.37 0.61
CA PRO A 91 14.43 2.39 1.33
C PRO A 91 14.42 2.09 2.83
N LYS A 92 15.41 2.63 3.53
CA LYS A 92 15.53 2.46 4.98
C LYS A 92 14.52 3.29 5.76
N VAL A 93 14.01 4.35 5.16
CA VAL A 93 12.97 5.21 5.74
C VAL A 93 11.84 5.39 4.73
N TRP A 94 10.66 5.57 5.30
CA TRP A 94 9.48 5.81 4.49
C TRP A 94 9.31 7.32 4.27
#